data_d1a37c30bfb4fc073f4818bd5fcb5df1
#
_entry.id   d1a37c30bfb4fc073f4818bd5fcb5df1
#
_cell.length_a   1.000
_cell.length_b   1.000
_cell.length_c   1.000
_cell.angle_alpha   90.00
_cell.angle_beta   90.00
_cell.angle_gamma   90.00
#
_symmetry.space_group_name_H-M   'P 1'
#
loop_
_entity.id
_entity.type
_entity.pdbx_description
1 polymer ?
#
loop_
_entity_poly.entity_id
_entity_poly.type
_entity_poly.pdbx_seq_one_letter_code
_entity_poly.pdbx_strand_id
1 'polypeptide(L)'
;MMRRLFAWIIAVSAASFAVGSAVAAAATVLVEAESFADRGGWSLDTQFIQQMGSPYLLAHGLGRPVADATMTVTFPAAGTYHVFVRTKDWVARWNAPGTPGRFQLLVNGTPLAETFGTKGSEWGWQDGGTVTVPAGEVPVALHDLTGFDGRCDCIVFTGESSAPPNDSGVLAAWRRAALGLPAQPETKGPYDLVVVGGGYSGMAAALAAARMGLGVALIQDRAVLGGNGSSEIRVWAMGHIKRGRYPHIGEIVEEFADRAKKSPGTAEEFGDDTKEAVVRAEPRIDLFLNTHAFAVAREGNRITGVSCLDTRTSRESVFIGTFFCDATGHA
;
A
#
# COMPACT_ATOMS: atom_id res chain seq x y z
N MET A 1 -6.98 6.22 -97.23
CA MET A 1 -6.13 5.83 -96.12
C MET A 1 -6.53 6.59 -94.89
N MET A 2 -7.47 6.03 -94.04
CA MET A 2 -8.12 6.73 -92.94
C MET A 2 -7.63 6.09 -91.63
N ARG A 3 -6.85 6.77 -90.81
CA ARG A 3 -6.43 6.36 -89.49
C ARG A 3 -7.54 6.69 -88.46
N ARG A 4 -8.07 5.66 -87.85
CA ARG A 4 -9.00 5.78 -86.72
C ARG A 4 -8.17 5.93 -85.41
N LEU A 5 -8.32 7.04 -84.69
CA LEU A 5 -7.87 7.23 -83.31
C LEU A 5 -8.87 6.57 -82.37
N PHE A 6 -8.39 5.61 -81.52
CA PHE A 6 -9.12 5.10 -80.38
C PHE A 6 -8.75 5.94 -79.15
N ALA A 7 -9.70 6.62 -78.55
CA ALA A 7 -9.54 7.27 -77.27
C ALA A 7 -9.91 6.28 -76.16
N TRP A 8 -8.99 6.03 -75.25
CA TRP A 8 -9.23 5.28 -74.03
C TRP A 8 -9.67 6.23 -72.95
N ILE A 9 -10.87 6.02 -72.37
CA ILE A 9 -11.37 6.71 -71.16
C ILE A 9 -10.94 5.87 -69.98
N ILE A 10 -10.03 6.38 -69.18
CA ILE A 10 -9.66 5.79 -67.87
C ILE A 10 -10.63 6.30 -66.84
N ALA A 11 -11.52 5.46 -66.34
CA ALA A 11 -12.37 5.73 -65.21
C ALA A 11 -11.55 5.55 -63.93
N VAL A 12 -11.22 6.62 -63.21
CA VAL A 12 -10.60 6.58 -61.89
C VAL A 12 -11.72 6.46 -60.85
N SER A 13 -11.87 5.23 -60.30
CA SER A 13 -12.75 5.03 -59.16
C SER A 13 -12.06 5.56 -57.90
N ALA A 14 -12.54 6.63 -57.32
CA ALA A 14 -12.14 7.08 -56.00
C ALA A 14 -12.78 6.17 -54.94
N ALA A 15 -11.99 5.25 -54.40
CA ALA A 15 -12.36 4.47 -53.21
C ALA A 15 -12.20 5.39 -51.99
N SER A 16 -13.29 5.84 -51.41
CA SER A 16 -13.29 6.53 -50.09
C SER A 16 -13.05 5.52 -49.01
N PHE A 17 -11.81 5.47 -48.48
CA PHE A 17 -11.54 4.76 -47.25
C PHE A 17 -12.13 5.55 -46.07
N ALA A 18 -13.25 5.08 -45.54
CA ALA A 18 -13.71 5.51 -44.24
C ALA A 18 -12.72 4.98 -43.18
N VAL A 19 -11.87 5.87 -42.70
CA VAL A 19 -11.06 5.58 -41.52
C VAL A 19 -12.03 5.60 -40.33
N GLY A 20 -12.57 4.42 -40.00
CA GLY A 20 -13.28 4.24 -38.74
C GLY A 20 -12.25 4.41 -37.63
N SER A 21 -12.34 5.50 -36.88
CA SER A 21 -11.63 5.63 -35.61
C SER A 21 -12.13 4.53 -34.68
N ALA A 22 -11.40 3.42 -34.59
CA ALA A 22 -11.60 2.49 -33.52
C ALA A 22 -11.33 3.26 -32.23
N VAL A 23 -12.39 3.53 -31.45
CA VAL A 23 -12.24 4.02 -30.07
C VAL A 23 -11.50 2.90 -29.36
N ALA A 24 -10.20 3.10 -29.09
CA ALA A 24 -9.45 2.19 -28.29
C ALA A 24 -10.19 2.04 -26.95
N ALA A 25 -10.45 0.80 -26.54
CA ALA A 25 -11.03 0.56 -25.22
C ALA A 25 -10.18 1.30 -24.18
N ALA A 26 -10.82 2.04 -23.29
CA ALA A 26 -10.10 2.78 -22.26
C ALA A 26 -9.25 1.80 -21.46
N ALA A 27 -7.95 2.09 -21.33
CA ALA A 27 -7.02 1.24 -20.60
C ALA A 27 -7.44 1.20 -19.12
N THR A 28 -7.18 0.06 -18.47
CA THR A 28 -7.41 -0.06 -17.03
C THR A 28 -6.32 0.68 -16.25
N VAL A 29 -6.72 1.55 -15.33
CA VAL A 29 -5.86 2.25 -14.39
C VAL A 29 -6.23 1.80 -12.98
N LEU A 30 -5.32 1.08 -12.32
CA LEU A 30 -5.44 0.68 -10.93
C LEU A 30 -4.71 1.70 -10.05
N VAL A 31 -5.39 2.16 -9.03
CA VAL A 31 -4.87 3.06 -8.00
C VAL A 31 -5.00 2.35 -6.65
N GLU A 32 -3.89 1.92 -6.10
CA GLU A 32 -3.84 1.40 -4.74
C GLU A 32 -3.97 2.55 -3.74
N ALA A 33 -4.82 2.40 -2.73
CA ALA A 33 -5.08 3.49 -1.78
C ALA A 33 -3.82 3.87 -0.98
N GLU A 34 -2.98 2.89 -0.65
CA GLU A 34 -1.71 3.13 0.03
C GLU A 34 -0.70 3.95 -0.78
N SER A 35 -0.88 4.05 -2.10
CA SER A 35 -0.02 4.84 -2.99
C SER A 35 -0.34 6.33 -2.99
N PHE A 36 -1.39 6.77 -2.31
CA PHE A 36 -1.73 8.19 -2.23
C PHE A 36 -0.55 8.99 -1.68
N ALA A 37 -0.14 10.02 -2.43
CA ALA A 37 1.03 10.83 -2.13
C ALA A 37 0.86 11.64 -0.84
N ASP A 38 -0.33 12.22 -0.67
CA ASP A 38 -0.77 12.85 0.57
C ASP A 38 -1.99 12.07 1.10
N ARG A 39 -1.85 11.48 2.26
CA ARG A 39 -2.91 10.73 2.91
C ARG A 39 -3.85 11.60 3.75
N GLY A 40 -3.55 12.88 3.89
CA GLY A 40 -4.34 13.78 4.73
C GLY A 40 -4.50 13.24 6.14
N GLY A 41 -5.74 13.01 6.54
CA GLY A 41 -6.06 12.40 7.83
C GLY A 41 -6.33 10.89 7.78
N TRP A 42 -6.15 10.22 6.62
CA TRP A 42 -6.31 8.79 6.47
C TRP A 42 -5.06 8.04 6.95
N SER A 43 -5.25 6.98 7.71
CA SER A 43 -4.18 6.12 8.20
C SER A 43 -3.97 4.92 7.29
N LEU A 44 -2.72 4.53 7.08
CA LEU A 44 -2.41 3.25 6.45
C LEU A 44 -2.66 2.13 7.46
N ASP A 45 -3.41 1.12 7.06
CA ASP A 45 -3.71 -0.03 7.90
C ASP A 45 -3.38 -1.35 7.16
N THR A 46 -2.73 -2.28 7.86
CA THR A 46 -2.30 -3.57 7.35
C THR A 46 -3.12 -4.74 7.91
N GLN A 47 -4.15 -4.49 8.73
CA GLN A 47 -4.92 -5.51 9.44
C GLN A 47 -5.48 -6.62 8.53
N PHE A 48 -5.84 -6.30 7.30
CA PHE A 48 -6.42 -7.24 6.34
C PHE A 48 -5.49 -7.59 5.18
N ILE A 49 -4.21 -7.25 5.26
CA ILE A 49 -3.24 -7.42 4.16
C ILE A 49 -3.16 -8.87 3.66
N GLN A 50 -3.30 -9.86 4.55
CA GLN A 50 -3.30 -11.27 4.16
C GLN A 50 -4.54 -11.66 3.34
N GLN A 51 -5.68 -10.99 3.56
CA GLN A 51 -6.91 -11.24 2.81
C GLN A 51 -6.92 -10.51 1.47
N MET A 52 -6.29 -9.33 1.42
CA MET A 52 -6.36 -8.43 0.29
C MET A 52 -5.14 -8.47 -0.60
N GLY A 53 -3.99 -8.84 -0.06
CA GLY A 53 -2.70 -8.78 -0.74
C GLY A 53 -2.10 -7.38 -0.81
N SER A 54 -2.71 -6.39 -0.12
CA SER A 54 -2.23 -5.02 0.02
C SER A 54 -2.73 -4.40 1.32
N PRO A 55 -2.13 -3.30 1.79
CA PRO A 55 -2.71 -2.42 2.81
C PRO A 55 -3.97 -1.71 2.28
N TYR A 56 -4.56 -0.88 3.11
CA TYR A 56 -5.68 -0.01 2.74
C TYR A 56 -5.61 1.31 3.52
N LEU A 57 -6.36 2.31 3.09
CA LEU A 57 -6.54 3.55 3.85
C LEU A 57 -7.77 3.49 4.72
N LEU A 58 -7.63 4.00 5.95
CA LEU A 58 -8.65 4.03 7.00
C LEU A 58 -8.89 5.47 7.49
N ALA A 59 -10.12 5.96 7.38
CA ALA A 59 -10.53 7.26 7.90
C ALA A 59 -10.93 7.16 9.38
N HIS A 60 -9.94 7.22 10.30
CA HIS A 60 -10.16 7.08 11.74
C HIS A 60 -10.18 8.44 12.45
N GLY A 61 -11.30 9.14 12.38
CA GLY A 61 -11.48 10.49 12.96
C GLY A 61 -12.31 10.54 14.24
N LEU A 62 -12.63 9.39 14.85
CA LEU A 62 -13.47 9.29 16.06
C LEU A 62 -14.83 10.02 15.91
N GLY A 63 -15.46 9.88 14.75
CA GLY A 63 -16.73 10.53 14.42
C GLY A 63 -16.61 11.96 13.90
N ARG A 64 -15.40 12.40 13.55
CA ARG A 64 -15.14 13.67 12.86
C ARG A 64 -14.48 13.39 11.53
N PRO A 65 -15.01 13.89 10.41
CA PRO A 65 -14.37 13.71 9.11
C PRO A 65 -12.90 14.12 9.15
N VAL A 66 -12.05 13.28 8.56
CA VAL A 66 -10.63 13.53 8.44
C VAL A 66 -10.31 14.32 7.17
N ALA A 67 -9.13 14.91 7.08
CA ALA A 67 -8.69 15.60 5.88
C ALA A 67 -8.56 14.62 4.70
N ASP A 68 -8.83 15.12 3.49
CA ASP A 68 -8.81 14.32 2.26
C ASP A 68 -7.44 13.69 2.00
N ALA A 69 -7.46 12.43 1.57
CA ALA A 69 -6.29 11.84 0.94
C ALA A 69 -6.28 12.24 -0.55
N THR A 70 -5.13 12.71 -1.04
CA THR A 70 -5.01 13.25 -2.41
C THR A 70 -3.84 12.66 -3.18
N MET A 71 -4.04 12.50 -4.48
CA MET A 71 -2.99 12.14 -5.41
C MET A 71 -3.31 12.63 -6.83
N THR A 72 -2.34 12.58 -7.70
CA THR A 72 -2.50 12.76 -9.14
C THR A 72 -2.40 11.41 -9.84
N VAL A 73 -3.40 11.07 -10.65
CA VAL A 73 -3.48 9.84 -11.43
C VAL A 73 -3.23 10.15 -12.90
N THR A 74 -2.34 9.41 -13.54
CA THR A 74 -2.05 9.56 -14.97
C THR A 74 -2.96 8.65 -15.79
N PHE A 75 -3.83 9.24 -16.61
CA PHE A 75 -4.68 8.52 -17.56
C PHE A 75 -4.00 8.43 -18.93
N PRO A 76 -3.84 7.22 -19.50
CA PRO A 76 -3.14 7.04 -20.79
C PRO A 76 -3.92 7.59 -21.99
N ALA A 77 -5.24 7.73 -21.87
CA ALA A 77 -6.11 8.27 -22.90
C ALA A 77 -7.26 9.05 -22.30
N ALA A 78 -7.72 10.07 -23.02
CA ALA A 78 -8.99 10.72 -22.71
C ALA A 78 -10.15 9.78 -23.02
N GLY A 79 -11.18 9.78 -22.18
CA GLY A 79 -12.35 8.93 -22.38
C GLY A 79 -13.26 8.83 -21.17
N THR A 80 -14.28 8.00 -21.32
CA THR A 80 -15.19 7.65 -20.23
C THR A 80 -14.76 6.32 -19.64
N TYR A 81 -14.54 6.31 -18.34
CA TYR A 81 -14.12 5.15 -17.57
C TYR A 81 -15.22 4.77 -16.59
N HIS A 82 -15.49 3.47 -16.45
CA HIS A 82 -16.19 2.92 -15.29
C HIS A 82 -15.28 2.98 -14.08
N VAL A 83 -15.86 3.29 -12.92
CA VAL A 83 -15.15 3.41 -11.66
C VAL A 83 -15.61 2.33 -10.70
N PHE A 84 -14.68 1.57 -10.16
CA PHE A 84 -14.93 0.61 -9.11
C PHE A 84 -14.02 0.90 -7.92
N VAL A 85 -14.60 0.94 -6.71
CA VAL A 85 -13.84 1.14 -5.47
C VAL A 85 -13.95 -0.13 -4.63
N ARG A 86 -12.82 -0.70 -4.23
CA ARG A 86 -12.81 -1.84 -3.35
C ARG A 86 -12.86 -1.37 -1.90
N THR A 87 -13.95 -1.70 -1.24
CA THR A 87 -14.30 -1.22 0.10
C THR A 87 -15.21 -2.22 0.80
N LYS A 88 -15.69 -1.89 1.98
CA LYS A 88 -16.72 -2.66 2.72
C LYS A 88 -17.50 -1.76 3.68
N ASP A 89 -18.73 -2.14 3.98
CA ASP A 89 -19.42 -1.64 5.15
C ASP A 89 -18.97 -2.44 6.39
N TRP A 90 -18.07 -1.87 7.18
CA TRP A 90 -17.42 -2.60 8.26
C TRP A 90 -18.36 -3.01 9.40
N VAL A 91 -19.52 -2.38 9.54
CA VAL A 91 -20.52 -2.73 10.57
C VAL A 91 -21.57 -3.73 10.07
N ALA A 92 -21.69 -3.96 8.79
CA ALA A 92 -22.72 -4.84 8.21
C ALA A 92 -22.67 -6.27 8.77
N ARG A 93 -21.48 -6.78 9.11
CA ARG A 93 -21.31 -8.12 9.70
C ARG A 93 -22.01 -8.31 11.07
N TRP A 94 -22.30 -7.21 11.77
CA TRP A 94 -23.01 -7.22 13.06
C TRP A 94 -24.46 -6.78 12.95
N ASN A 95 -24.96 -6.57 11.72
CA ASN A 95 -26.29 -6.00 11.45
C ASN A 95 -26.54 -4.69 12.23
N ALA A 96 -25.49 -3.93 12.47
CA ALA A 96 -25.61 -2.63 13.14
C ALA A 96 -26.33 -1.63 12.21
N PRO A 97 -27.13 -0.72 12.77
CA PRO A 97 -27.85 0.25 11.96
C PRO A 97 -26.91 1.29 11.34
N GLY A 98 -27.22 1.69 10.12
CA GLY A 98 -26.46 2.71 9.39
C GLY A 98 -25.21 2.16 8.71
N THR A 99 -24.50 3.05 8.06
CA THR A 99 -23.27 2.79 7.33
C THR A 99 -22.24 3.86 7.74
N PRO A 100 -21.60 3.72 8.93
CA PRO A 100 -20.80 4.79 9.50
C PRO A 100 -19.52 5.10 8.72
N GLY A 101 -18.94 4.14 8.01
CA GLY A 101 -17.68 4.30 7.27
C GLY A 101 -17.84 4.92 5.87
N ARG A 102 -18.67 5.95 5.73
CA ARG A 102 -18.99 6.55 4.43
C ARG A 102 -17.92 7.53 3.96
N PHE A 103 -17.60 7.44 2.68
CA PHE A 103 -16.72 8.39 2.00
C PHE A 103 -17.12 8.57 0.54
N GLN A 104 -16.58 9.61 -0.10
CA GLN A 104 -16.73 9.89 -1.54
C GLN A 104 -15.38 9.81 -2.24
N LEU A 105 -15.43 9.50 -3.54
CA LEU A 105 -14.30 9.64 -4.45
C LEU A 105 -14.51 10.91 -5.26
N LEU A 106 -13.53 11.81 -5.23
CA LEU A 106 -13.48 13.01 -6.04
C LEU A 106 -12.55 12.79 -7.23
N VAL A 107 -13.00 13.12 -8.42
CA VAL A 107 -12.19 13.11 -9.64
C VAL A 107 -12.20 14.52 -10.21
N ASN A 108 -11.03 15.11 -10.40
CA ASN A 108 -10.87 16.50 -10.82
C ASN A 108 -11.70 17.48 -9.94
N GLY A 109 -11.69 17.26 -8.63
CA GLY A 109 -12.42 18.06 -7.65
C GLY A 109 -13.93 17.84 -7.60
N THR A 110 -14.49 16.97 -8.43
CA THR A 110 -15.93 16.68 -8.48
C THR A 110 -16.21 15.33 -7.83
N PRO A 111 -17.09 15.26 -6.80
CA PRO A 111 -17.46 14.00 -6.20
C PRO A 111 -18.29 13.16 -7.16
N LEU A 112 -18.04 11.84 -7.17
CA LEU A 112 -18.94 10.89 -7.83
C LEU A 112 -20.28 10.84 -7.09
N ALA A 113 -21.33 10.46 -7.80
CA ALA A 113 -22.69 10.37 -7.23
C ALA A 113 -22.80 9.27 -6.15
N GLU A 114 -21.99 8.24 -6.27
CA GLU A 114 -22.00 7.10 -5.32
C GLU A 114 -21.29 7.46 -4.01
N THR A 115 -21.84 6.95 -2.91
CA THR A 115 -21.21 6.99 -1.57
C THR A 115 -20.67 5.61 -1.26
N PHE A 116 -19.36 5.53 -1.00
CA PHE A 116 -18.65 4.28 -0.75
C PHE A 116 -18.62 3.91 0.73
N GLY A 117 -18.25 2.65 1.02
CA GLY A 117 -18.23 2.10 2.37
C GLY A 117 -19.61 1.75 2.91
N THR A 118 -20.61 1.58 2.03
CA THR A 118 -22.04 1.42 2.36
C THR A 118 -22.61 0.06 2.04
N LYS A 119 -21.84 -0.81 1.38
CA LYS A 119 -22.32 -2.11 0.87
C LYS A 119 -21.34 -3.22 1.23
N GLY A 120 -21.90 -4.39 1.55
CA GLY A 120 -21.15 -5.63 1.79
C GLY A 120 -20.43 -5.69 3.12
N SER A 121 -20.54 -6.83 3.82
CA SER A 121 -19.82 -7.09 5.08
C SER A 121 -18.35 -7.50 4.84
N GLU A 122 -18.06 -7.97 3.66
CA GLU A 122 -16.72 -8.37 3.23
C GLU A 122 -16.16 -7.39 2.19
N TRP A 123 -14.85 -7.44 1.98
CA TRP A 123 -14.19 -6.63 0.97
C TRP A 123 -14.72 -6.98 -0.43
N GLY A 124 -15.17 -5.95 -1.14
CA GLY A 124 -15.75 -6.12 -2.47
C GLY A 124 -15.74 -4.82 -3.27
N TRP A 125 -16.03 -4.95 -4.55
CA TRP A 125 -16.14 -3.82 -5.45
C TRP A 125 -17.51 -3.14 -5.32
N GLN A 126 -17.48 -1.85 -5.08
CA GLN A 126 -18.64 -0.97 -5.13
C GLN A 126 -18.55 -0.14 -6.42
N ASP A 127 -19.59 -0.22 -7.25
CA ASP A 127 -19.69 0.50 -8.52
C ASP A 127 -19.89 2.00 -8.26
N GLY A 128 -18.99 2.82 -8.76
CA GLY A 128 -19.01 4.28 -8.66
C GLY A 128 -19.60 4.98 -9.91
N GLY A 129 -20.11 4.20 -10.87
CA GLY A 129 -20.63 4.72 -12.14
C GLY A 129 -19.51 5.05 -13.14
N THR A 130 -19.70 6.09 -13.90
CA THR A 130 -18.75 6.50 -14.95
C THR A 130 -18.24 7.91 -14.74
N VAL A 131 -17.01 8.17 -15.19
CA VAL A 131 -16.39 9.48 -15.20
C VAL A 131 -15.69 9.72 -16.53
N THR A 132 -15.80 10.93 -17.07
CA THR A 132 -15.05 11.34 -18.27
C THR A 132 -13.86 12.19 -17.86
N VAL A 133 -12.66 11.76 -18.27
CA VAL A 133 -11.40 12.42 -17.93
C VAL A 133 -10.57 12.70 -19.18
N PRO A 134 -9.70 13.74 -19.15
CA PRO A 134 -8.70 13.94 -20.19
C PRO A 134 -7.57 12.89 -20.08
N ALA A 135 -6.75 12.80 -21.13
CA ALA A 135 -5.46 12.13 -21.04
C ALA A 135 -4.49 12.97 -20.20
N GLY A 136 -3.57 12.29 -19.49
CA GLY A 136 -2.58 12.94 -18.63
C GLY A 136 -2.99 12.94 -17.16
N GLU A 137 -2.51 13.91 -16.43
CA GLU A 137 -2.64 14.00 -14.98
C GLU A 137 -3.99 14.54 -14.55
N VAL A 138 -4.68 13.80 -13.66
CA VAL A 138 -5.99 14.17 -13.10
C VAL A 138 -5.92 14.03 -11.58
N PRO A 139 -6.29 15.08 -10.82
CA PRO A 139 -6.39 15.00 -9.36
C PRO A 139 -7.48 14.03 -8.92
N VAL A 140 -7.17 13.16 -7.96
CA VAL A 140 -8.10 12.23 -7.33
C VAL A 140 -8.00 12.36 -5.82
N ALA A 141 -9.14 12.34 -5.13
CA ALA A 141 -9.17 12.43 -3.67
C ALA A 141 -10.19 11.47 -3.06
N LEU A 142 -9.86 10.95 -1.87
CA LEU A 142 -10.79 10.29 -0.97
C LEU A 142 -11.29 11.31 0.05
N HIS A 143 -12.58 11.57 0.05
CA HIS A 143 -13.25 12.53 0.93
C HIS A 143 -14.07 11.80 1.99
N ASP A 144 -13.63 11.87 3.23
CA ASP A 144 -14.32 11.25 4.35
C ASP A 144 -15.55 12.05 4.78
N LEU A 145 -16.67 11.36 4.98
CA LEU A 145 -17.94 11.99 5.37
C LEU A 145 -18.24 11.88 6.87
N THR A 146 -17.53 11.02 7.59
CA THR A 146 -17.98 10.64 8.93
C THR A 146 -16.87 10.58 9.97
N GLY A 147 -15.64 10.33 9.59
CA GLY A 147 -14.55 10.01 10.50
C GLY A 147 -14.74 8.69 11.25
N PHE A 148 -15.58 7.80 10.73
CA PHE A 148 -15.95 6.58 11.43
C PHE A 148 -15.56 5.34 10.62
N ASP A 149 -14.25 5.22 10.42
CA ASP A 149 -13.57 4.05 9.86
C ASP A 149 -13.96 3.70 8.42
N GLY A 150 -14.15 4.72 7.57
CA GLY A 150 -14.20 4.52 6.12
C GLY A 150 -12.94 3.81 5.64
N ARG A 151 -13.10 2.81 4.76
CA ARG A 151 -12.01 1.95 4.27
C ARG A 151 -11.94 1.93 2.76
N CYS A 152 -10.80 2.27 2.21
CA CYS A 152 -10.53 2.17 0.77
C CYS A 152 -9.29 1.32 0.53
N ASP A 153 -9.46 0.21 -0.18
CA ASP A 153 -8.37 -0.68 -0.59
C ASP A 153 -7.74 -0.20 -1.90
N CYS A 154 -8.55 -0.09 -2.94
CA CYS A 154 -8.09 0.41 -4.23
C CYS A 154 -9.24 0.97 -5.08
N ILE A 155 -8.86 1.71 -6.12
CA ILE A 155 -9.76 2.31 -7.09
C ILE A 155 -9.35 1.82 -8.47
N VAL A 156 -10.34 1.46 -9.29
CA VAL A 156 -10.11 1.06 -10.67
C VAL A 156 -10.90 1.96 -11.61
N PHE A 157 -10.22 2.51 -12.59
CA PHE A 157 -10.81 3.18 -13.73
C PHE A 157 -10.59 2.30 -14.95
N THR A 158 -11.66 1.88 -15.62
CA THR A 158 -11.56 0.92 -16.74
C THR A 158 -12.59 1.18 -17.82
N GLY A 159 -12.30 0.75 -19.04
CA GLY A 159 -13.28 0.72 -20.14
C GLY A 159 -14.31 -0.41 -20.01
N GLU A 160 -14.07 -1.37 -19.12
CA GLU A 160 -14.95 -2.50 -18.89
C GLU A 160 -16.12 -2.11 -18.00
N SER A 161 -17.31 -2.63 -18.30
CA SER A 161 -18.51 -2.41 -17.48
C SER A 161 -18.66 -3.38 -16.30
N SER A 162 -17.81 -4.38 -16.23
CA SER A 162 -17.78 -5.37 -15.14
C SER A 162 -16.68 -5.09 -14.15
N ALA A 163 -16.95 -5.30 -12.87
CA ALA A 163 -15.96 -5.16 -11.82
C ALA A 163 -14.80 -6.15 -12.01
N PRO A 164 -13.57 -5.77 -11.59
CA PRO A 164 -12.44 -6.69 -11.55
C PRO A 164 -12.71 -7.93 -10.68
N PRO A 165 -11.88 -8.98 -10.77
CA PRO A 165 -12.04 -10.16 -9.92
C PRO A 165 -11.93 -9.80 -8.44
N ASN A 166 -12.69 -10.51 -7.57
CA ASN A 166 -12.67 -10.28 -6.12
C ASN A 166 -12.18 -11.50 -5.32
N ASP A 167 -12.01 -12.66 -5.96
CA ASP A 167 -11.36 -13.81 -5.34
C ASP A 167 -9.89 -13.50 -5.09
N SER A 168 -9.38 -13.78 -3.87
CA SER A 168 -8.06 -13.33 -3.42
C SER A 168 -6.91 -13.79 -4.32
N GLY A 169 -6.94 -15.03 -4.79
CA GLY A 169 -5.89 -15.57 -5.66
C GLY A 169 -5.89 -14.93 -7.04
N VAL A 170 -7.08 -14.79 -7.64
CA VAL A 170 -7.24 -14.16 -8.96
C VAL A 170 -6.97 -12.67 -8.88
N LEU A 171 -7.44 -12.01 -7.81
CA LEU A 171 -7.23 -10.58 -7.58
C LEU A 171 -5.73 -10.24 -7.47
N ALA A 172 -4.96 -11.03 -6.73
CA ALA A 172 -3.52 -10.79 -6.57
C ALA A 172 -2.77 -10.84 -7.91
N ALA A 173 -3.08 -11.84 -8.75
CA ALA A 173 -2.49 -11.94 -10.08
C ALA A 173 -2.93 -10.77 -10.99
N TRP A 174 -4.20 -10.40 -10.94
CA TRP A 174 -4.74 -9.29 -11.71
C TRP A 174 -4.12 -7.95 -11.29
N ARG A 175 -4.00 -7.67 -9.97
CA ARG A 175 -3.34 -6.46 -9.44
C ARG A 175 -1.90 -6.36 -9.92
N ARG A 176 -1.14 -7.45 -9.80
CA ARG A 176 0.25 -7.50 -10.26
C ARG A 176 0.36 -7.13 -11.74
N ALA A 177 -0.50 -7.68 -12.58
CA ALA A 177 -0.54 -7.37 -14.01
C ALA A 177 -0.93 -5.90 -14.27
N ALA A 178 -1.97 -5.40 -13.58
CA ALA A 178 -2.46 -4.03 -13.75
C ALA A 178 -1.43 -2.97 -13.31
N LEU A 179 -0.63 -3.27 -12.28
CA LEU A 179 0.45 -2.43 -11.78
C LEU A 179 1.76 -2.60 -12.57
N GLY A 180 1.83 -3.52 -13.52
CA GLY A 180 3.06 -3.82 -14.25
C GLY A 180 4.19 -4.36 -13.36
N LEU A 181 3.85 -5.03 -12.26
CA LEU A 181 4.83 -5.56 -11.32
C LEU A 181 5.53 -6.81 -11.89
N PRO A 182 6.79 -7.06 -11.49
CA PRO A 182 7.52 -8.26 -11.90
C PRO A 182 6.77 -9.55 -11.53
N ALA A 183 6.84 -10.55 -12.41
CA ALA A 183 6.22 -11.86 -12.15
C ALA A 183 6.89 -12.61 -10.99
N GLN A 184 8.15 -12.31 -10.72
CA GLN A 184 8.91 -12.89 -9.61
C GLN A 184 9.34 -11.78 -8.65
N PRO A 185 9.29 -12.02 -7.32
CA PRO A 185 9.79 -11.08 -6.33
C PRO A 185 11.31 -10.90 -6.45
N GLU A 186 11.78 -9.73 -6.05
CA GLU A 186 13.20 -9.43 -5.96
C GLU A 186 13.82 -10.21 -4.79
N THR A 187 14.97 -10.86 -5.00
CA THR A 187 15.72 -11.50 -3.91
C THR A 187 16.71 -10.51 -3.29
N LYS A 188 16.65 -10.35 -1.97
CA LYS A 188 17.54 -9.50 -1.17
C LYS A 188 18.42 -10.34 -0.24
N GLY A 189 19.68 -9.97 -0.11
CA GLY A 189 20.69 -10.66 0.70
C GLY A 189 21.74 -11.40 -0.17
N PRO A 190 22.43 -12.44 0.36
CA PRO A 190 22.16 -13.10 1.65
C PRO A 190 22.57 -12.26 2.86
N TYR A 191 21.80 -12.37 3.95
CA TYR A 191 22.10 -11.77 5.24
C TYR A 191 22.53 -12.83 6.25
N ASP A 192 23.33 -12.45 7.25
CA ASP A 192 23.59 -13.32 8.39
C ASP A 192 22.36 -13.45 9.28
N LEU A 193 21.64 -12.31 9.47
CA LEU A 193 20.42 -12.25 10.26
C LEU A 193 19.35 -11.40 9.56
N VAL A 194 18.16 -11.94 9.45
CA VAL A 194 16.95 -11.21 9.04
C VAL A 194 16.07 -10.99 10.26
N VAL A 195 15.86 -9.74 10.65
CA VAL A 195 14.99 -9.35 11.78
C VAL A 195 13.70 -8.79 11.22
N VAL A 196 12.56 -9.39 11.57
CA VAL A 196 11.23 -8.94 11.19
C VAL A 196 10.57 -8.28 12.40
N GLY A 197 10.25 -7.00 12.27
CA GLY A 197 9.70 -6.15 13.31
C GLY A 197 10.71 -5.15 13.85
N GLY A 198 10.48 -3.86 13.60
CA GLY A 198 11.33 -2.74 14.03
C GLY A 198 10.90 -2.10 15.35
N GLY A 199 10.24 -2.87 16.24
CA GLY A 199 10.01 -2.47 17.62
C GLY A 199 11.31 -2.43 18.44
N TYR A 200 11.24 -2.09 19.71
CA TYR A 200 12.43 -1.98 20.58
C TYR A 200 13.26 -3.27 20.60
N SER A 201 12.62 -4.43 20.67
CA SER A 201 13.31 -5.72 20.66
C SER A 201 14.02 -6.00 19.34
N GLY A 202 13.37 -5.74 18.21
CA GLY A 202 13.97 -5.95 16.90
C GLY A 202 15.11 -4.98 16.59
N MET A 203 14.94 -3.70 16.95
CA MET A 203 16.04 -2.72 16.85
C MET A 203 17.25 -3.16 17.69
N ALA A 204 17.03 -3.55 18.95
CA ALA A 204 18.11 -4.01 19.82
C ALA A 204 18.80 -5.26 19.27
N ALA A 205 18.03 -6.22 18.74
CA ALA A 205 18.59 -7.44 18.13
C ALA A 205 19.44 -7.09 16.89
N ALA A 206 18.93 -6.22 16.01
CA ALA A 206 19.65 -5.78 14.81
C ALA A 206 20.94 -5.04 15.14
N LEU A 207 20.89 -4.07 16.08
CA LEU A 207 22.06 -3.31 16.52
C LEU A 207 23.11 -4.21 17.16
N ALA A 208 22.70 -5.11 18.06
CA ALA A 208 23.62 -6.03 18.71
C ALA A 208 24.31 -6.96 17.70
N ALA A 209 23.55 -7.54 16.75
CA ALA A 209 24.08 -8.41 15.72
C ALA A 209 25.07 -7.67 14.79
N ALA A 210 24.71 -6.48 14.34
CA ALA A 210 25.55 -5.65 13.47
C ALA A 210 26.88 -5.29 14.14
N ARG A 211 26.85 -4.92 15.43
CA ARG A 211 28.06 -4.61 16.24
C ARG A 211 28.91 -5.83 16.53
N MET A 212 28.34 -7.03 16.45
CA MET A 212 29.08 -8.28 16.48
C MET A 212 29.67 -8.67 15.11
N GLY A 213 29.47 -7.85 14.09
CA GLY A 213 30.05 -8.02 12.75
C GLY A 213 29.13 -8.73 11.74
N LEU A 214 27.89 -9.02 12.09
CA LEU A 214 26.92 -9.67 11.21
C LEU A 214 26.29 -8.68 10.22
N GLY A 215 26.00 -9.12 8.99
CA GLY A 215 25.17 -8.41 8.02
C GLY A 215 23.69 -8.64 8.33
N VAL A 216 22.94 -7.58 8.56
CA VAL A 216 21.57 -7.63 9.08
C VAL A 216 20.59 -6.94 8.13
N ALA A 217 19.44 -7.60 7.84
CA ALA A 217 18.25 -6.93 7.34
C ALA A 217 17.30 -6.66 8.52
N LEU A 218 16.90 -5.40 8.72
CA LEU A 218 15.84 -5.02 9.65
C LEU A 218 14.61 -4.60 8.87
N ILE A 219 13.53 -5.36 9.00
CA ILE A 219 12.29 -5.21 8.25
C ILE A 219 11.21 -4.67 9.18
N GLN A 220 10.57 -3.57 8.76
CA GLN A 220 9.49 -2.91 9.51
C GLN A 220 8.32 -2.60 8.57
N ASP A 221 7.12 -3.02 8.95
CA ASP A 221 5.89 -2.84 8.17
C ASP A 221 5.37 -1.39 8.13
N ARG A 222 5.81 -0.56 9.07
CA ARG A 222 5.42 0.84 9.19
C ARG A 222 6.50 1.80 8.69
N ALA A 223 6.11 3.06 8.55
CA ALA A 223 7.01 4.13 8.13
C ALA A 223 8.05 4.52 9.20
N VAL A 224 7.82 4.12 10.46
CA VAL A 224 8.64 4.50 11.62
C VAL A 224 9.06 3.28 12.44
N LEU A 225 10.17 3.41 13.13
CA LEU A 225 10.67 2.43 14.08
C LEU A 225 10.11 2.66 15.48
N GLY A 226 10.20 1.64 16.35
CA GLY A 226 9.82 1.73 17.76
C GLY A 226 8.58 0.91 18.14
N GLY A 227 7.76 0.51 17.18
CA GLY A 227 6.54 -0.25 17.45
C GLY A 227 5.60 0.52 18.38
N ASN A 228 5.25 -0.06 19.53
CA ASN A 228 4.41 0.63 20.53
C ASN A 228 5.04 1.93 21.04
N GLY A 229 6.37 2.03 21.10
CA GLY A 229 7.13 3.22 21.47
C GLY A 229 7.43 4.15 20.30
N SER A 230 6.59 4.18 19.28
CA SER A 230 6.66 5.13 18.17
C SER A 230 5.63 6.25 18.28
N SER A 231 5.76 7.27 17.45
CA SER A 231 4.76 8.35 17.34
C SER A 231 3.38 7.86 16.90
N GLU A 232 3.29 6.70 16.25
CA GLU A 232 2.02 6.15 15.78
C GLU A 232 1.18 5.55 16.91
N ILE A 233 1.81 4.87 17.89
CA ILE A 233 1.09 4.18 18.97
C ILE A 233 1.17 4.95 20.31
N ARG A 234 2.31 5.59 20.57
CA ARG A 234 2.56 6.48 21.72
C ARG A 234 2.42 5.83 23.09
N VAL A 235 2.89 4.61 23.22
CA VAL A 235 3.07 3.92 24.49
C VAL A 235 4.51 4.08 24.93
N TRP A 236 4.75 4.92 25.93
CA TRP A 236 6.10 5.20 26.40
C TRP A 236 6.78 3.99 27.04
N ALA A 237 8.07 3.87 26.81
CA ALA A 237 8.85 2.77 27.37
C ALA A 237 8.99 2.94 28.88
N MET A 238 8.53 1.93 29.62
CA MET A 238 8.70 1.84 31.05
C MET A 238 9.54 0.63 31.41
N GLY A 239 10.27 0.71 32.49
CA GLY A 239 11.03 -0.41 33.01
C GLY A 239 12.24 0.05 33.79
N HIS A 240 12.95 -0.95 34.30
CA HIS A 240 14.21 -0.74 35.01
C HIS A 240 15.31 -1.51 34.30
N ILE A 241 16.19 -0.78 33.65
CA ILE A 241 17.46 -1.32 33.17
C ILE A 241 18.53 -1.24 34.26
N LYS A 242 19.67 -1.83 34.05
CA LYS A 242 20.81 -1.85 35.02
C LYS A 242 20.49 -2.57 36.33
N ARG A 243 19.59 -3.56 36.30
CA ARG A 243 19.22 -4.39 37.44
C ARG A 243 19.35 -5.89 37.10
N GLY A 244 19.39 -6.71 38.14
CA GLY A 244 19.45 -8.17 38.04
C GLY A 244 20.83 -8.72 37.69
N ARG A 245 20.86 -9.96 37.20
CA ARG A 245 22.09 -10.71 36.94
C ARG A 245 22.92 -10.14 35.77
N TYR A 246 22.23 -9.49 34.79
CA TYR A 246 22.83 -8.97 33.56
C TYR A 246 22.48 -7.48 33.39
N PRO A 247 23.11 -6.60 34.21
CA PRO A 247 22.68 -5.19 34.29
C PRO A 247 22.94 -4.40 33.00
N HIS A 248 23.81 -4.87 32.12
CA HIS A 248 24.19 -4.18 30.88
C HIS A 248 23.34 -4.54 29.66
N ILE A 249 22.48 -5.56 29.72
CA ILE A 249 21.68 -5.97 28.56
C ILE A 249 20.74 -4.87 28.10
N GLY A 250 20.21 -4.08 29.02
CA GLY A 250 19.27 -3.00 28.68
C GLY A 250 19.91 -1.72 28.20
N GLU A 251 21.22 -1.57 28.26
CA GLU A 251 21.91 -0.30 27.91
C GLU A 251 21.72 0.11 26.45
N ILE A 252 21.61 -0.86 25.54
CA ILE A 252 21.33 -0.61 24.13
C ILE A 252 20.01 0.16 23.90
N VAL A 253 19.02 -0.04 24.78
CA VAL A 253 17.74 0.66 24.71
C VAL A 253 17.89 2.15 24.99
N GLU A 254 18.86 2.55 25.82
CA GLU A 254 19.11 3.96 26.16
C GLU A 254 19.50 4.80 24.95
N GLU A 255 20.02 4.17 23.89
CA GLU A 255 20.46 4.86 22.68
C GLU A 255 19.30 5.35 21.82
N PHE A 256 18.16 4.66 21.87
CA PHE A 256 17.00 4.96 21.03
C PHE A 256 15.67 5.05 21.79
N ALA A 257 15.66 4.90 23.12
CA ALA A 257 14.45 5.03 23.91
C ALA A 257 13.81 6.41 23.73
N ASP A 258 12.49 6.43 23.77
CA ASP A 258 11.72 7.67 23.75
C ASP A 258 11.98 8.52 25.00
N ARG A 259 11.63 9.82 24.92
CA ARG A 259 11.70 10.76 26.01
C ARG A 259 10.34 11.03 26.67
N ALA A 260 9.32 10.32 26.21
CA ALA A 260 7.97 10.45 26.74
C ALA A 260 7.94 10.04 28.22
N LYS A 261 7.10 10.73 29.00
CA LYS A 261 6.92 10.47 30.42
C LYS A 261 5.50 10.03 30.76
N LYS A 262 4.66 9.91 29.75
CA LYS A 262 3.26 9.49 29.87
C LYS A 262 2.75 8.97 28.52
N SER A 263 1.66 8.24 28.52
CA SER A 263 0.91 7.82 27.34
C SER A 263 -0.51 8.42 27.36
N PRO A 264 -1.00 9.01 26.24
CA PRO A 264 -0.19 9.36 25.08
C PRO A 264 0.64 10.62 25.35
N GLY A 265 1.89 10.64 24.88
CA GLY A 265 2.70 11.85 24.74
C GLY A 265 2.43 12.56 23.41
N THR A 266 3.21 13.60 23.10
CA THR A 266 3.23 14.17 21.74
C THR A 266 4.02 13.27 20.79
N ALA A 267 3.82 13.38 19.48
CA ALA A 267 4.54 12.56 18.51
C ALA A 267 6.06 12.74 18.62
N GLU A 268 6.52 13.99 18.82
CA GLU A 268 7.93 14.37 18.90
C GLU A 268 8.65 13.76 20.12
N GLU A 269 7.93 13.52 21.22
CA GLU A 269 8.50 12.90 22.43
C GLU A 269 8.94 11.45 22.17
N PHE A 270 8.38 10.79 21.17
CA PHE A 270 8.73 9.41 20.83
C PHE A 270 9.98 9.30 19.96
N GLY A 271 10.45 10.39 19.33
CA GLY A 271 11.76 10.47 18.70
C GLY A 271 12.01 9.44 17.60
N ASP A 272 11.07 9.31 16.66
CA ASP A 272 11.16 8.36 15.55
C ASP A 272 12.42 8.59 14.71
N ASP A 273 12.76 9.86 14.44
CA ASP A 273 13.99 10.25 13.72
C ASP A 273 15.25 9.79 14.46
N THR A 274 15.27 9.84 15.80
CA THR A 274 16.40 9.37 16.60
C THR A 274 16.56 7.85 16.45
N LYS A 275 15.48 7.10 16.49
CA LYS A 275 15.48 5.65 16.30
C LYS A 275 16.03 5.27 14.94
N GLU A 276 15.52 5.92 13.90
CA GLU A 276 15.97 5.70 12.53
C GLU A 276 17.44 6.08 12.35
N ALA A 277 17.87 7.22 12.89
CA ALA A 277 19.26 7.66 12.81
C ALA A 277 20.24 6.69 13.49
N VAL A 278 19.88 6.15 14.66
CA VAL A 278 20.72 5.15 15.37
C VAL A 278 20.86 3.88 14.53
N VAL A 279 19.78 3.38 13.94
CA VAL A 279 19.83 2.17 13.10
C VAL A 279 20.61 2.41 11.82
N ARG A 280 20.39 3.55 11.14
CA ARG A 280 21.10 3.89 9.89
C ARG A 280 22.57 4.22 10.08
N ALA A 281 22.98 4.57 11.30
CA ALA A 281 24.39 4.78 11.61
C ALA A 281 25.21 3.47 11.64
N GLU A 282 24.53 2.31 11.73
CA GLU A 282 25.20 1.01 11.71
C GLU A 282 25.39 0.52 10.26
N PRO A 283 26.61 0.48 9.73
CA PRO A 283 26.84 0.21 8.30
C PRO A 283 26.55 -1.25 7.89
N ARG A 284 26.27 -2.12 8.84
CA ARG A 284 25.93 -3.53 8.63
C ARG A 284 24.44 -3.80 8.74
N ILE A 285 23.59 -2.75 8.87
CA ILE A 285 22.15 -2.90 8.88
C ILE A 285 21.58 -2.29 7.60
N ASP A 286 20.91 -3.11 6.82
CA ASP A 286 20.01 -2.63 5.78
C ASP A 286 18.61 -2.50 6.39
N LEU A 287 18.12 -1.26 6.47
CA LEU A 287 16.79 -0.94 7.03
C LEU A 287 15.75 -0.85 5.92
N PHE A 288 14.67 -1.63 6.07
CA PHE A 288 13.52 -1.68 5.18
C PHE A 288 12.25 -1.26 5.91
N LEU A 289 11.88 0.01 5.82
CA LEU A 289 10.61 0.54 6.30
C LEU A 289 9.50 0.29 5.29
N ASN A 290 8.24 0.38 5.69
CA ASN A 290 7.06 0.11 4.86
C ASN A 290 7.12 -1.27 4.19
N THR A 291 7.69 -2.26 4.86
CA THR A 291 7.94 -3.59 4.32
C THR A 291 7.31 -4.63 5.23
N HIS A 292 6.17 -5.19 4.79
CA HIS A 292 5.38 -6.15 5.54
C HIS A 292 5.75 -7.57 5.20
N ALA A 293 6.18 -8.36 6.20
CA ALA A 293 6.44 -9.79 6.04
C ALA A 293 5.12 -10.57 6.08
N PHE A 294 4.86 -11.40 5.06
CA PHE A 294 3.59 -12.12 4.94
C PHE A 294 3.73 -13.64 4.78
N ALA A 295 4.93 -14.13 4.45
CA ALA A 295 5.16 -15.56 4.30
C ALA A 295 6.62 -15.93 4.57
N VAL A 296 6.85 -17.20 4.90
CA VAL A 296 8.19 -17.76 5.06
C VAL A 296 8.41 -18.93 4.10
N ALA A 297 9.57 -18.97 3.48
CA ALA A 297 10.06 -20.13 2.75
C ALA A 297 10.86 -21.02 3.71
N ARG A 298 10.68 -22.34 3.59
CA ARG A 298 11.40 -23.31 4.43
C ARG A 298 11.77 -24.58 3.67
N GLU A 299 12.87 -25.17 4.08
CA GLU A 299 13.30 -26.50 3.67
C GLU A 299 13.33 -27.39 4.92
N GLY A 300 12.38 -28.31 5.03
CA GLY A 300 12.16 -29.07 6.25
C GLY A 300 11.83 -28.16 7.44
N ASN A 301 12.67 -28.17 8.47
CA ASN A 301 12.53 -27.32 9.67
C ASN A 301 13.38 -26.05 9.62
N ARG A 302 14.06 -25.78 8.52
CA ARG A 302 14.90 -24.61 8.35
C ARG A 302 14.16 -23.54 7.55
N ILE A 303 14.07 -22.32 8.09
CA ILE A 303 13.62 -21.14 7.32
C ILE A 303 14.75 -20.74 6.36
N THR A 304 14.42 -20.51 5.10
CA THR A 304 15.37 -20.13 4.05
C THR A 304 15.13 -18.73 3.52
N GLY A 305 13.93 -18.16 3.76
CA GLY A 305 13.60 -16.82 3.31
C GLY A 305 12.32 -16.31 3.94
N VAL A 306 12.15 -14.99 3.87
CA VAL A 306 10.95 -14.28 4.28
C VAL A 306 10.43 -13.48 3.08
N SER A 307 9.18 -13.73 2.69
CA SER A 307 8.50 -12.96 1.63
C SER A 307 7.88 -11.72 2.23
N CYS A 308 8.17 -10.58 1.63
CA CYS A 308 7.72 -9.27 2.08
C CYS A 308 7.07 -8.49 0.94
N LEU A 309 6.16 -7.60 1.31
CA LEU A 309 5.48 -6.65 0.44
C LEU A 309 5.86 -5.23 0.87
N ASP A 310 6.29 -4.40 -0.07
CA ASP A 310 6.38 -2.95 0.15
C ASP A 310 4.96 -2.39 0.23
N THR A 311 4.60 -1.82 1.39
CA THR A 311 3.24 -1.38 1.72
C THR A 311 2.82 -0.09 1.00
N ARG A 312 3.64 0.46 0.11
CA ARG A 312 3.34 1.66 -0.67
C ARG A 312 3.29 1.40 -2.16
N THR A 313 4.01 0.37 -2.63
CA THR A 313 4.18 0.09 -4.06
C THR A 313 3.68 -1.29 -4.47
N SER A 314 3.25 -2.11 -3.50
CA SER A 314 2.87 -3.51 -3.70
C SER A 314 3.97 -4.39 -4.33
N ARG A 315 5.22 -3.94 -4.32
CA ARG A 315 6.36 -4.74 -4.80
C ARG A 315 6.73 -5.80 -3.77
N GLU A 316 6.87 -7.01 -4.26
CA GLU A 316 7.30 -8.14 -3.43
C GLU A 316 8.81 -8.33 -3.46
N SER A 317 9.37 -8.73 -2.32
CA SER A 317 10.77 -9.13 -2.16
C SER A 317 10.88 -10.37 -1.29
N VAL A 318 11.89 -11.18 -1.52
CA VAL A 318 12.25 -12.32 -0.68
C VAL A 318 13.61 -12.04 -0.02
N PHE A 319 13.63 -11.99 1.30
CA PHE A 319 14.85 -11.82 2.09
C PHE A 319 15.41 -13.18 2.45
N ILE A 320 16.61 -13.48 1.98
CA ILE A 320 17.32 -14.72 2.28
C ILE A 320 18.38 -14.50 3.34
N GLY A 321 18.52 -15.46 4.26
CA GLY A 321 19.45 -15.34 5.38
C GLY A 321 19.82 -16.66 6.04
N THR A 322 20.79 -16.57 6.94
CA THR A 322 21.24 -17.73 7.75
C THR A 322 20.36 -17.91 8.97
N PHE A 323 20.06 -16.80 9.67
CA PHE A 323 19.21 -16.76 10.85
C PHE A 323 18.03 -15.80 10.64
N PHE A 324 16.93 -16.09 11.32
CA PHE A 324 15.71 -15.27 11.27
C PHE A 324 15.24 -14.99 12.69
N CYS A 325 14.88 -13.75 12.95
CA CYS A 325 14.36 -13.29 14.23
C CYS A 325 12.98 -12.68 14.02
N ASP A 326 11.96 -13.27 14.64
CA ASP A 326 10.64 -12.65 14.73
C ASP A 326 10.58 -11.73 15.95
N ALA A 327 10.40 -10.44 15.70
CA ALA A 327 10.23 -9.38 16.69
C ALA A 327 8.98 -8.55 16.40
N THR A 328 7.99 -9.12 15.67
CA THR A 328 6.77 -8.44 15.26
C THR A 328 5.83 -8.12 16.43
N GLY A 329 5.88 -8.94 17.50
CA GLY A 329 4.90 -8.89 18.57
C GLY A 329 3.53 -9.48 18.21
N HIS A 330 3.41 -10.09 17.05
CA HIS A 330 2.24 -10.87 16.61
C HIS A 330 2.60 -12.34 16.72
N ALA A 331 1.89 -13.07 17.54
CA ALA A 331 2.07 -14.53 17.73
C ALA A 331 0.98 -15.31 16.99
#